data_92173766135f0f8298086e09ddc626e7
#
_entry.id   92173766135f0f8298086e09ddc626e7
#
_cell.length_a   1.000
_cell.length_b   1.000
_cell.length_c   1.000
_cell.angle_alpha   90.00
_cell.angle_beta   90.00
_cell.angle_gamma   90.00
#
_symmetry.space_group_name_H-M   'P 1'
#
loop_
_entity.id
_entity.type
_entity.pdbx_description
1 polymer ?
#
loop_
_entity_poly.entity_id
_entity_poly.type
_entity_poly.pdbx_seq_one_letter_code
_entity_poly.pdbx_strand_id
1 'polypeptide(L)'
;MERDSRKRAEALLAQMTATEKVGQLNQHLYGFRIYHVEDGKIIFTQELKDEVKKWGGIGTIYGLYRADPWSEKNYETGLAGGLSMQAYNQLQKYVIEHSRLGIPFLLSSECPHGHQALDGYLLPVNLAVGASFDPALYERAGQVCGRQLKQMGVDFALVSTLDILRDPRWGRSEECYGEDPYLSAELARAIVTGIQKEGVAVVAKHFCAQGETTGGVNASAARIGERELWEIHLQAAKACCEAGVKGIMAAYNEIDGKFCHANRHLLQDILREQLGFDGVVMADGIAIDQLDIMTGDNIRSAALALKAGVDISLWDEGYTKLEEALKQ
;
A
#
# COMPACT_ATOMS: atom_id res chain seq x y z
N MET A 1 -22.78 3.80 -13.26
CA MET A 1 -21.42 4.35 -13.02
C MET A 1 -20.35 3.25 -13.08
N GLU A 2 -20.41 2.25 -12.22
CA GLU A 2 -19.40 1.17 -12.13
C GLU A 2 -19.23 0.36 -13.43
N ARG A 3 -20.34 -0.01 -14.09
CA ARG A 3 -20.35 -0.74 -15.37
C ARG A 3 -19.73 0.07 -16.52
N ASP A 4 -19.78 1.38 -16.46
CA ASP A 4 -19.19 2.28 -17.46
C ASP A 4 -17.69 2.46 -17.21
N SER A 5 -17.26 2.58 -15.95
CA SER A 5 -15.86 2.68 -15.59
C SER A 5 -15.07 1.42 -15.98
N ARG A 6 -15.66 0.23 -15.78
CA ARG A 6 -15.04 -1.04 -16.18
C ARG A 6 -14.86 -1.14 -17.69
N LYS A 7 -15.86 -0.78 -18.48
CA LYS A 7 -15.76 -0.76 -19.95
C LYS A 7 -14.68 0.21 -20.43
N ARG A 8 -14.56 1.38 -19.80
CA ARG A 8 -13.50 2.35 -20.12
C ARG A 8 -12.12 1.80 -19.80
N ALA A 9 -11.95 1.13 -18.64
CA ALA A 9 -10.71 0.48 -18.27
C ALA A 9 -10.34 -0.65 -19.24
N GLU A 10 -11.29 -1.49 -19.64
CA GLU A 10 -11.09 -2.56 -20.63
C GLU A 10 -10.69 -1.99 -21.99
N ALA A 11 -11.29 -0.89 -22.42
CA ALA A 11 -10.95 -0.21 -23.67
C ALA A 11 -9.54 0.41 -23.65
N LEU A 12 -9.10 0.94 -22.50
CA LEU A 12 -7.73 1.41 -22.32
C LEU A 12 -6.75 0.25 -22.31
N LEU A 13 -7.04 -0.80 -21.54
CA LEU A 13 -6.20 -1.99 -21.44
C LEU A 13 -5.95 -2.65 -22.81
N ALA A 14 -6.96 -2.65 -23.70
CA ALA A 14 -6.84 -3.16 -25.07
C ALA A 14 -5.87 -2.34 -25.94
N GLN A 15 -5.62 -1.08 -25.59
CA GLN A 15 -4.71 -0.19 -26.32
C GLN A 15 -3.29 -0.21 -25.77
N MET A 16 -3.09 -0.75 -24.56
CA MET A 16 -1.80 -0.74 -23.89
C MET A 16 -0.84 -1.77 -24.44
N THR A 17 0.41 -1.36 -24.61
CA THR A 17 1.54 -2.27 -24.87
C THR A 17 1.87 -3.08 -23.62
N ALA A 18 2.69 -4.12 -23.73
CA ALA A 18 3.18 -4.89 -22.59
C ALA A 18 3.96 -3.98 -21.62
N THR A 19 4.83 -3.12 -22.13
CA THR A 19 5.61 -2.16 -21.36
C THR A 19 4.71 -1.22 -20.55
N GLU A 20 3.67 -0.66 -21.16
CA GLU A 20 2.73 0.22 -20.47
C GLU A 20 1.93 -0.54 -19.38
N LYS A 21 1.56 -1.80 -19.62
CA LYS A 21 0.91 -2.65 -18.60
C LYS A 21 1.84 -2.89 -17.41
N VAL A 22 3.10 -3.22 -17.66
CA VAL A 22 4.10 -3.37 -16.60
C VAL A 22 4.26 -2.07 -15.82
N GLY A 23 4.32 -0.92 -16.49
CA GLY A 23 4.38 0.40 -15.84
C GLY A 23 3.20 0.66 -14.90
N GLN A 24 1.98 0.17 -15.23
CA GLN A 24 0.81 0.31 -14.35
C GLN A 24 0.86 -0.57 -13.10
N LEU A 25 1.59 -1.69 -13.13
CA LEU A 25 1.75 -2.60 -11.99
C LEU A 25 2.91 -2.19 -11.07
N ASN A 26 3.71 -1.19 -11.48
CA ASN A 26 4.87 -0.72 -10.73
C ASN A 26 4.57 0.50 -9.88
N GLN A 27 5.13 0.49 -8.67
CA GLN A 27 5.25 1.60 -7.75
C GLN A 27 6.73 1.72 -7.34
N HIS A 28 7.60 1.95 -8.35
CA HIS A 28 9.04 1.84 -8.21
C HIS A 28 9.69 3.08 -7.58
N LEU A 29 9.13 4.28 -7.85
CA LEU A 29 9.70 5.54 -7.39
C LEU A 29 9.39 5.85 -5.93
N TYR A 30 10.41 6.35 -5.23
CA TYR A 30 10.23 7.01 -3.93
C TYR A 30 9.76 8.44 -4.14
N GLY A 31 8.48 8.73 -3.96
CA GLY A 31 7.88 10.02 -4.28
C GLY A 31 8.56 11.22 -3.60
N PHE A 32 9.07 11.05 -2.38
CA PHE A 32 9.83 12.10 -1.69
C PHE A 32 11.23 12.36 -2.28
N ARG A 33 11.72 11.52 -3.23
CA ARG A 33 13.01 11.70 -3.93
C ARG A 33 12.88 12.25 -5.34
N ILE A 34 11.66 12.24 -5.92
CA ILE A 34 11.45 12.65 -7.32
C ILE A 34 11.44 14.18 -7.53
N TYR A 35 11.56 14.95 -6.46
CA TYR A 35 11.58 16.41 -6.50
C TYR A 35 12.59 17.00 -5.52
N HIS A 36 12.94 18.25 -5.77
CA HIS A 36 13.54 19.16 -4.80
C HIS A 36 12.85 20.53 -4.86
N VAL A 37 12.93 21.27 -3.77
CA VAL A 37 12.38 22.62 -3.66
C VAL A 37 13.53 23.62 -3.73
N GLU A 38 13.48 24.55 -4.68
CA GLU A 38 14.48 25.60 -4.87
C GLU A 38 13.75 26.93 -5.10
N ASP A 39 14.06 27.94 -4.28
CA ASP A 39 13.39 29.24 -4.30
C ASP A 39 11.84 29.16 -4.31
N GLY A 40 11.29 28.25 -3.51
CA GLY A 40 9.84 28.00 -3.43
C GLY A 40 9.22 27.37 -4.68
N LYS A 41 10.03 26.86 -5.60
CA LYS A 41 9.61 26.15 -6.82
C LYS A 41 9.91 24.67 -6.70
N ILE A 42 9.02 23.86 -7.27
CA ILE A 42 9.19 22.41 -7.33
C ILE A 42 9.88 22.04 -8.63
N ILE A 43 11.00 21.34 -8.52
CA ILE A 43 11.78 20.87 -9.66
C ILE A 43 11.78 19.34 -9.63
N PHE A 44 11.23 18.72 -10.67
CA PHE A 44 11.23 17.27 -10.81
C PHE A 44 12.58 16.74 -11.31
N THR A 45 13.01 15.63 -10.72
CA THR A 45 14.27 14.97 -11.03
C THR A 45 14.28 14.33 -12.41
N GLN A 46 15.47 14.03 -12.90
CA GLN A 46 15.64 13.30 -14.16
C GLN A 46 15.13 11.86 -14.03
N GLU A 47 15.28 11.23 -12.86
CA GLU A 47 14.79 9.90 -12.56
C GLU A 47 13.29 9.77 -12.82
N LEU A 48 12.45 10.69 -12.33
CA LEU A 48 11.03 10.71 -12.64
C LEU A 48 10.77 10.78 -14.15
N LYS A 49 11.49 11.67 -14.86
CA LYS A 49 11.29 11.86 -16.30
C LYS A 49 11.64 10.60 -17.10
N ASP A 50 12.72 9.94 -16.72
CA ASP A 50 13.17 8.71 -17.34
C ASP A 50 12.19 7.57 -17.08
N GLU A 51 11.64 7.47 -15.87
CA GLU A 51 10.64 6.47 -15.51
C GLU A 51 9.33 6.64 -16.29
N VAL A 52 8.80 7.88 -16.38
CA VAL A 52 7.61 8.19 -17.19
C VAL A 52 7.84 7.81 -18.66
N LYS A 53 9.01 8.14 -19.20
CA LYS A 53 9.38 7.83 -20.58
C LYS A 53 9.52 6.32 -20.81
N LYS A 54 10.17 5.61 -19.89
CA LYS A 54 10.43 4.17 -19.97
C LYS A 54 9.13 3.39 -20.11
N TRP A 55 8.14 3.71 -19.28
CA TRP A 55 6.89 2.97 -19.21
C TRP A 55 5.75 3.57 -20.06
N GLY A 56 5.95 4.74 -20.67
CA GLY A 56 4.87 5.47 -21.34
C GLY A 56 3.77 5.94 -20.39
N GLY A 57 4.12 6.19 -19.14
CA GLY A 57 3.28 6.61 -18.03
C GLY A 57 3.70 5.97 -16.72
N ILE A 58 3.03 6.25 -15.64
CA ILE A 58 3.27 5.68 -14.30
C ILE A 58 1.94 5.21 -13.72
N GLY A 59 1.90 4.02 -13.12
CA GLY A 59 0.68 3.51 -12.47
C GLY A 59 0.45 4.14 -11.10
N THR A 60 1.41 4.01 -10.20
CA THR A 60 1.30 4.49 -8.82
C THR A 60 2.61 5.16 -8.39
N ILE A 61 2.50 6.23 -7.61
CA ILE A 61 3.63 6.89 -6.94
C ILE A 61 3.42 6.77 -5.43
N TYR A 62 4.46 6.33 -4.72
CA TYR A 62 4.43 6.23 -3.27
C TYR A 62 5.02 7.46 -2.60
N GLY A 63 4.33 7.99 -1.57
CA GLY A 63 4.93 8.84 -0.56
C GLY A 63 5.46 10.18 -1.06
N LEU A 64 4.76 10.85 -1.99
CA LEU A 64 5.13 12.18 -2.47
C LEU A 64 5.31 13.18 -1.32
N TYR A 65 4.46 13.08 -0.31
CA TYR A 65 4.43 13.99 0.85
C TYR A 65 5.16 13.46 2.08
N ARG A 66 5.73 12.25 2.01
CA ARG A 66 6.34 11.61 3.17
C ARG A 66 7.37 12.52 3.83
N ALA A 67 7.19 12.76 5.13
CA ALA A 67 8.07 13.57 5.96
C ALA A 67 8.27 12.88 7.30
N ASP A 68 9.41 12.24 7.45
CA ASP A 68 9.83 11.49 8.64
C ASP A 68 11.36 11.36 8.65
N PRO A 69 11.97 10.80 9.70
CA PRO A 69 13.42 10.62 9.76
C PRO A 69 14.01 9.79 8.61
N TRP A 70 13.23 8.90 8.00
CA TRP A 70 13.69 8.11 6.86
C TRP A 70 13.72 8.91 5.55
N SER A 71 12.70 9.73 5.31
CA SER A 71 12.65 10.58 4.11
C SER A 71 13.56 11.81 4.20
N GLU A 72 13.94 12.20 5.43
CA GLU A 72 14.72 13.42 5.74
C GLU A 72 14.06 14.73 5.26
N LYS A 73 12.76 14.67 4.91
CA LYS A 73 11.99 15.84 4.51
C LYS A 73 11.51 16.63 5.72
N ASN A 74 11.64 17.94 5.63
CA ASN A 74 11.21 18.91 6.62
C ASN A 74 10.55 20.13 5.95
N TYR A 75 10.19 21.18 6.69
CA TYR A 75 9.52 22.36 6.14
C TYR A 75 10.36 23.16 5.14
N GLU A 76 11.68 22.96 5.07
CA GLU A 76 12.56 23.60 4.09
C GLU A 76 12.70 22.77 2.80
N THR A 77 12.70 21.44 2.93
CA THR A 77 13.02 20.50 1.84
C THR A 77 11.85 19.68 1.34
N GLY A 78 10.75 19.70 2.07
CA GLY A 78 9.53 18.93 1.79
C GLY A 78 8.39 19.77 1.24
N LEU A 79 7.24 19.16 1.14
CA LEU A 79 6.02 19.77 0.61
C LEU A 79 5.07 20.09 1.76
N ALA A 80 4.90 21.39 2.03
CA ALA A 80 3.98 21.88 3.04
C ALA A 80 3.04 22.95 2.47
N GLY A 81 1.87 23.15 3.05
CA GLY A 81 0.89 24.15 2.66
C GLY A 81 0.56 24.09 1.17
N GLY A 82 0.59 25.24 0.49
CA GLY A 82 0.28 25.35 -0.92
C GLY A 82 1.21 24.57 -1.85
N LEU A 83 2.44 24.28 -1.44
CA LEU A 83 3.39 23.52 -2.25
C LEU A 83 2.93 22.06 -2.47
N SER A 84 2.22 21.47 -1.51
CA SER A 84 1.70 20.10 -1.61
C SER A 84 0.76 19.95 -2.81
N MET A 85 -0.23 20.83 -2.92
CA MET A 85 -1.20 20.81 -4.02
C MET A 85 -0.55 21.18 -5.36
N GLN A 86 0.41 22.13 -5.34
CA GLN A 86 1.15 22.50 -6.55
C GLN A 86 1.98 21.33 -7.08
N ALA A 87 2.68 20.61 -6.20
CA ALA A 87 3.47 19.44 -6.57
C ALA A 87 2.60 18.36 -7.21
N TYR A 88 1.47 18.02 -6.57
CA TYR A 88 0.54 17.04 -7.10
C TYR A 88 0.02 17.42 -8.50
N ASN A 89 -0.48 18.66 -8.64
CA ASN A 89 -1.05 19.11 -9.90
C ASN A 89 -0.01 19.17 -11.02
N GLN A 90 1.20 19.65 -10.71
CA GLN A 90 2.30 19.69 -11.69
C GLN A 90 2.73 18.28 -12.10
N LEU A 91 2.79 17.35 -11.13
CA LEU A 91 3.20 15.98 -11.38
C LEU A 91 2.14 15.23 -12.21
N GLN A 92 0.84 15.35 -11.86
CA GLN A 92 -0.25 14.77 -12.65
C GLN A 92 -0.23 15.31 -14.08
N LYS A 93 -0.10 16.64 -14.23
CA LYS A 93 -0.01 17.25 -15.54
C LYS A 93 1.18 16.70 -16.33
N TYR A 94 2.35 16.61 -15.70
CA TYR A 94 3.55 16.09 -16.33
C TYR A 94 3.36 14.66 -16.83
N VAL A 95 2.84 13.75 -15.97
CA VAL A 95 2.62 12.36 -16.33
C VAL A 95 1.61 12.23 -17.46
N ILE A 96 0.50 12.95 -17.41
CA ILE A 96 -0.54 12.90 -18.46
C ILE A 96 0.02 13.40 -19.80
N GLU A 97 0.73 14.51 -19.81
CA GLU A 97 1.25 15.15 -21.05
C GLU A 97 2.42 14.37 -21.67
N HIS A 98 3.16 13.56 -20.87
CA HIS A 98 4.32 12.79 -21.33
C HIS A 98 4.05 11.29 -21.45
N SER A 99 2.81 10.85 -21.30
CA SER A 99 2.37 9.48 -21.54
C SER A 99 1.50 9.37 -22.79
N ARG A 100 1.63 8.24 -23.50
CA ARG A 100 0.92 8.04 -24.78
C ARG A 100 -0.60 7.98 -24.62
N LEU A 101 -1.07 7.37 -23.54
CA LEU A 101 -2.50 7.19 -23.27
C LEU A 101 -3.09 8.25 -22.35
N GLY A 102 -2.27 9.14 -21.79
CA GLY A 102 -2.71 10.19 -20.89
C GLY A 102 -3.36 9.66 -19.60
N ILE A 103 -2.96 8.48 -19.14
CA ILE A 103 -3.51 7.86 -17.92
C ILE A 103 -2.90 8.59 -16.71
N PRO A 104 -3.71 9.15 -15.80
CA PRO A 104 -3.20 9.75 -14.58
C PRO A 104 -2.63 8.69 -13.63
N PHE A 105 -1.61 9.04 -12.85
CA PHE A 105 -1.11 8.13 -11.82
C PHE A 105 -2.01 8.15 -10.57
N LEU A 106 -1.93 7.08 -9.78
CA LEU A 106 -2.49 7.00 -8.45
C LEU A 106 -1.42 7.38 -7.41
N LEU A 107 -1.82 8.12 -6.36
CA LEU A 107 -0.91 8.49 -5.27
C LEU A 107 -1.19 7.63 -4.04
N SER A 108 -0.19 6.87 -3.59
CA SER A 108 -0.23 6.19 -2.31
C SER A 108 0.55 6.97 -1.24
N SER A 109 0.05 6.98 -0.01
CA SER A 109 0.69 7.67 1.11
C SER A 109 0.53 6.90 2.41
N GLU A 110 1.56 6.96 3.26
CA GLU A 110 1.51 6.37 4.59
C GLU A 110 0.50 7.09 5.47
N CYS A 111 -0.34 6.28 6.09
CA CYS A 111 -1.35 6.72 7.04
C CYS A 111 -1.51 5.69 8.18
N PRO A 112 -0.42 5.26 8.83
CA PRO A 112 -0.50 4.21 9.86
C PRO A 112 -1.37 4.65 11.04
N HIS A 113 -1.27 5.91 11.43
CA HIS A 113 -2.06 6.58 12.47
C HIS A 113 -2.23 8.07 12.13
N GLY A 114 -2.89 8.37 11.02
CA GLY A 114 -2.97 9.70 10.41
C GLY A 114 -1.98 9.90 9.27
N HIS A 115 -2.15 10.96 8.48
CA HIS A 115 -1.34 11.20 7.29
C HIS A 115 0.09 11.58 7.63
N GLN A 116 1.05 10.76 7.25
CA GLN A 116 2.48 10.95 7.52
C GLN A 116 3.11 11.94 6.52
N ALA A 117 2.74 13.19 6.67
CA ALA A 117 3.18 14.31 5.82
C ALA A 117 3.34 15.58 6.67
N LEU A 118 4.06 16.57 6.14
CA LEU A 118 4.05 17.91 6.72
C LEU A 118 2.61 18.45 6.72
N ASP A 119 2.21 19.11 7.79
CA ASP A 119 0.84 19.57 8.05
C ASP A 119 -0.22 18.45 8.15
N GLY A 120 0.21 17.17 8.19
CA GLY A 120 -0.66 16.02 8.40
C GLY A 120 -1.20 15.95 9.83
N TYR A 121 -2.49 15.66 9.99
CA TYR A 121 -3.03 15.31 11.30
C TYR A 121 -2.57 13.91 11.69
N LEU A 122 -1.82 13.82 12.78
CA LEU A 122 -1.45 12.57 13.39
C LEU A 122 -2.50 12.17 14.42
N LEU A 123 -2.98 10.95 14.33
CA LEU A 123 -3.77 10.30 15.37
C LEU A 123 -2.82 9.68 16.40
N PRO A 124 -3.30 9.31 17.59
CA PRO A 124 -2.52 8.46 18.49
C PRO A 124 -2.10 7.16 17.78
N VAL A 125 -0.95 6.60 18.17
CA VAL A 125 -0.52 5.28 17.66
C VAL A 125 -1.61 4.23 17.90
N ASN A 126 -1.69 3.21 17.07
CA ASN A 126 -2.81 2.28 17.08
C ASN A 126 -2.98 1.56 18.43
N LEU A 127 -1.90 1.29 19.14
CA LEU A 127 -1.96 0.70 20.48
C LEU A 127 -2.72 1.62 21.47
N ALA A 128 -2.52 2.94 21.37
CA ALA A 128 -3.26 3.91 22.18
C ALA A 128 -4.73 4.03 21.70
N VAL A 129 -4.98 3.92 20.42
CA VAL A 129 -6.35 3.84 19.86
C VAL A 129 -7.05 2.59 20.41
N GLY A 130 -6.40 1.43 20.44
CA GLY A 130 -6.92 0.20 21.02
C GLY A 130 -7.36 0.37 22.47
N ALA A 131 -6.58 1.09 23.27
CA ALA A 131 -6.88 1.39 24.67
C ALA A 131 -8.12 2.30 24.87
N SER A 132 -8.63 2.92 23.80
CA SER A 132 -9.86 3.72 23.88
C SER A 132 -11.14 2.88 23.93
N PHE A 133 -11.12 1.67 23.36
CA PHE A 133 -12.30 0.79 23.17
C PHE A 133 -13.48 1.51 22.50
N ASP A 134 -13.23 2.51 21.65
CA ASP A 134 -14.27 3.34 21.00
C ASP A 134 -14.14 3.35 19.47
N PRO A 135 -14.63 2.29 18.78
CA PRO A 135 -14.64 2.24 17.30
C PRO A 135 -15.41 3.38 16.66
N ALA A 136 -16.48 3.88 17.32
CA ALA A 136 -17.30 4.96 16.77
C ALA A 136 -16.54 6.29 16.74
N LEU A 137 -15.76 6.59 17.76
CA LEU A 137 -14.84 7.74 17.77
C LEU A 137 -13.77 7.58 16.70
N TYR A 138 -13.22 6.37 16.56
CA TYR A 138 -12.15 6.10 15.61
C TYR A 138 -12.63 6.20 14.14
N GLU A 139 -13.88 5.80 13.85
CA GLU A 139 -14.49 6.03 12.53
C GLU A 139 -14.57 7.52 12.19
N ARG A 140 -15.00 8.36 13.16
CA ARG A 140 -15.03 9.82 12.97
C ARG A 140 -13.63 10.41 12.75
N ALA A 141 -12.64 9.93 13.49
CA ALA A 141 -11.24 10.30 13.29
C ALA A 141 -10.77 9.90 11.87
N GLY A 142 -11.13 8.71 11.40
CA GLY A 142 -10.89 8.25 10.04
C GLY A 142 -11.50 9.15 8.97
N GLN A 143 -12.71 9.69 9.19
CA GLN A 143 -13.32 10.68 8.27
C GLN A 143 -12.51 11.97 8.21
N VAL A 144 -11.99 12.47 9.35
CA VAL A 144 -11.12 13.65 9.36
C VAL A 144 -9.85 13.40 8.54
N CYS A 145 -9.20 12.26 8.78
CA CYS A 145 -8.05 11.81 8.02
C CYS A 145 -8.35 11.69 6.53
N GLY A 146 -9.45 11.03 6.17
CA GLY A 146 -9.88 10.83 4.78
C GLY A 146 -10.09 12.14 4.04
N ARG A 147 -10.74 13.14 4.67
CA ARG A 147 -10.89 14.48 4.08
C ARG A 147 -9.56 15.15 3.79
N GLN A 148 -8.59 15.07 4.71
CA GLN A 148 -7.28 15.64 4.51
C GLN A 148 -6.54 14.94 3.36
N LEU A 149 -6.51 13.60 3.36
CA LEU A 149 -5.92 12.81 2.29
C LEU A 149 -6.54 13.15 0.93
N LYS A 150 -7.87 13.27 0.86
CA LYS A 150 -8.59 13.63 -0.36
C LYS A 150 -8.21 15.00 -0.88
N GLN A 151 -8.10 16.00 0.02
CA GLN A 151 -7.70 17.36 -0.34
C GLN A 151 -6.26 17.41 -0.88
N MET A 152 -5.40 16.49 -0.46
CA MET A 152 -4.02 16.38 -0.93
C MET A 152 -3.87 15.47 -2.18
N GLY A 153 -4.98 14.96 -2.73
CA GLY A 153 -4.96 14.12 -3.93
C GLY A 153 -4.48 12.69 -3.69
N VAL A 154 -4.49 12.21 -2.46
CA VAL A 154 -4.14 10.82 -2.14
C VAL A 154 -5.27 9.90 -2.59
N ASP A 155 -4.91 8.86 -3.34
CA ASP A 155 -5.84 7.82 -3.81
C ASP A 155 -5.83 6.58 -2.91
N PHE A 156 -4.63 6.19 -2.42
CA PHE A 156 -4.43 5.05 -1.52
C PHE A 156 -3.82 5.49 -0.18
N ALA A 157 -4.56 5.30 0.90
CA ALA A 157 -4.04 5.42 2.26
C ALA A 157 -3.53 4.06 2.76
N LEU A 158 -2.24 3.96 3.09
CA LEU A 158 -1.63 2.75 3.65
C LEU A 158 -1.84 2.75 5.16
N VAL A 159 -2.76 1.91 5.65
CA VAL A 159 -3.24 1.95 7.04
C VAL A 159 -2.90 0.65 7.77
N SER A 160 -2.17 0.74 8.87
CA SER A 160 -1.83 -0.41 9.71
C SER A 160 -3.06 -0.86 10.52
N THR A 161 -3.69 -1.97 10.13
CA THR A 161 -4.97 -2.40 10.70
C THR A 161 -5.07 -3.89 10.97
N LEU A 162 -4.20 -4.72 10.37
CA LEU A 162 -4.41 -6.16 10.30
C LEU A 162 -3.61 -6.96 11.34
N ASP A 163 -2.52 -6.38 11.85
CA ASP A 163 -1.62 -7.11 12.73
C ASP A 163 -2.15 -7.20 14.16
N ILE A 164 -2.03 -8.38 14.74
CA ILE A 164 -2.32 -8.67 16.14
C ILE A 164 -0.99 -8.71 16.90
N LEU A 165 -0.91 -8.00 18.02
CA LEU A 165 0.28 -7.97 18.87
C LEU A 165 0.43 -9.30 19.60
N ARG A 166 1.39 -10.13 19.16
CA ARG A 166 1.69 -11.43 19.78
C ARG A 166 3.01 -11.42 20.55
N ASP A 167 4.00 -10.70 20.07
CA ASP A 167 5.29 -10.53 20.74
C ASP A 167 5.55 -9.03 20.98
N PRO A 168 5.56 -8.56 22.26
CA PRO A 168 5.75 -7.14 22.57
C PRO A 168 7.16 -6.60 22.24
N ARG A 169 8.11 -7.49 21.92
CA ARG A 169 9.46 -7.10 21.47
C ARG A 169 9.49 -6.68 20.02
N TRP A 170 8.44 -6.93 19.26
CA TRP A 170 8.35 -6.51 17.87
C TRP A 170 8.40 -4.98 17.75
N GLY A 171 9.34 -4.46 16.93
CA GLY A 171 9.57 -3.03 16.79
C GLY A 171 8.43 -2.22 16.18
N ARG A 172 7.35 -2.91 15.70
CA ARG A 172 6.15 -2.30 15.13
C ARG A 172 4.90 -2.55 16.00
N SER A 173 5.07 -2.90 17.24
CA SER A 173 3.97 -3.16 18.20
C SER A 173 2.98 -2.01 18.31
N GLU A 174 3.46 -0.78 18.17
CA GLU A 174 2.64 0.45 18.18
C GLU A 174 1.63 0.55 17.04
N GLU A 175 1.87 -0.17 15.94
CA GLU A 175 0.97 -0.23 14.79
C GLU A 175 -0.21 -1.18 15.00
N CYS A 176 -0.19 -2.01 16.06
CA CYS A 176 -1.28 -2.91 16.41
C CYS A 176 -2.30 -2.26 17.33
N TYR A 177 -3.58 -2.60 17.23
CA TYR A 177 -4.59 -2.14 18.19
C TYR A 177 -4.52 -2.87 19.53
N GLY A 178 -3.81 -3.98 19.62
CA GLY A 178 -3.63 -4.80 20.81
C GLY A 178 -3.52 -6.28 20.48
N GLU A 179 -3.81 -7.09 21.51
CA GLU A 179 -3.72 -8.55 21.45
C GLU A 179 -5.06 -9.22 21.10
N ASP A 180 -6.17 -8.49 21.21
CA ASP A 180 -7.53 -9.00 21.01
C ASP A 180 -7.94 -8.92 19.55
N PRO A 181 -8.20 -10.07 18.87
CA PRO A 181 -8.60 -10.10 17.46
C PRO A 181 -9.95 -9.43 17.20
N TYR A 182 -10.89 -9.51 18.15
CA TYR A 182 -12.21 -8.89 18.00
C TYR A 182 -12.13 -7.37 18.07
N LEU A 183 -11.45 -6.81 19.08
CA LEU A 183 -11.23 -5.36 19.20
C LEU A 183 -10.50 -4.84 17.96
N SER A 184 -9.46 -5.53 17.52
CA SER A 184 -8.70 -5.18 16.31
C SER A 184 -9.59 -5.20 15.07
N ALA A 185 -10.48 -6.17 14.92
CA ALA A 185 -11.43 -6.25 13.81
C ALA A 185 -12.41 -5.07 13.79
N GLU A 186 -12.96 -4.68 14.95
CA GLU A 186 -13.91 -3.56 15.04
C GLU A 186 -13.23 -2.20 14.78
N LEU A 187 -12.02 -2.00 15.27
CA LEU A 187 -11.26 -0.77 14.99
C LEU A 187 -10.79 -0.72 13.52
N ALA A 188 -10.35 -1.84 12.95
CA ALA A 188 -9.99 -1.94 11.55
C ALA A 188 -11.19 -1.60 10.63
N ARG A 189 -12.37 -2.15 10.91
CA ARG A 189 -13.63 -1.81 10.25
C ARG A 189 -13.91 -0.31 10.32
N ALA A 190 -13.76 0.29 11.50
CA ALA A 190 -14.05 1.68 11.76
C ALA A 190 -13.18 2.62 10.92
N ILE A 191 -11.86 2.44 10.94
CA ILE A 191 -10.94 3.32 10.19
C ILE A 191 -11.10 3.15 8.67
N VAL A 192 -11.27 1.93 8.17
CA VAL A 192 -11.55 1.66 6.76
C VAL A 192 -12.82 2.36 6.32
N THR A 193 -13.91 2.20 7.08
CA THR A 193 -15.18 2.86 6.81
C THR A 193 -15.03 4.36 6.82
N GLY A 194 -14.37 4.92 7.84
CA GLY A 194 -14.20 6.36 8.00
C GLY A 194 -13.44 6.99 6.84
N ILE A 195 -12.28 6.46 6.49
CA ILE A 195 -11.45 7.00 5.39
C ILE A 195 -12.17 6.84 4.04
N GLN A 196 -12.73 5.66 3.76
CA GLN A 196 -13.35 5.38 2.47
C GLN A 196 -14.65 6.18 2.21
N LYS A 197 -15.37 6.58 3.25
CA LYS A 197 -16.50 7.51 3.12
C LYS A 197 -16.12 8.84 2.47
N GLU A 198 -14.90 9.28 2.62
CA GLU A 198 -14.39 10.52 2.04
C GLU A 198 -13.82 10.33 0.61
N GLY A 199 -13.87 9.10 0.07
CA GLY A 199 -13.48 8.79 -1.29
C GLY A 199 -11.99 8.54 -1.49
N VAL A 200 -11.27 8.15 -0.43
CA VAL A 200 -9.88 7.66 -0.48
C VAL A 200 -9.91 6.16 -0.23
N ALA A 201 -9.25 5.38 -1.08
CA ALA A 201 -9.13 3.94 -0.89
C ALA A 201 -8.16 3.62 0.25
N VAL A 202 -8.54 2.68 1.11
CA VAL A 202 -7.63 2.15 2.14
C VAL A 202 -6.91 0.92 1.58
N VAL A 203 -5.60 0.85 1.79
CA VAL A 203 -4.79 -0.37 1.70
C VAL A 203 -4.52 -0.83 3.12
N ALA A 204 -5.25 -1.84 3.57
CA ALA A 204 -5.09 -2.40 4.91
C ALA A 204 -3.85 -3.29 4.98
N LYS A 205 -3.04 -3.13 6.02
CA LYS A 205 -1.75 -3.83 6.16
C LYS A 205 -1.54 -4.36 7.56
N HIS A 206 -0.82 -5.49 7.75
CA HIS A 206 -0.23 -6.33 6.72
C HIS A 206 -0.97 -7.68 6.64
N PHE A 207 -1.08 -8.22 5.46
CA PHE A 207 -1.78 -9.48 5.23
C PHE A 207 -0.77 -10.61 4.95
N CYS A 208 -0.51 -11.55 5.91
CA CYS A 208 -1.07 -11.49 7.25
C CYS A 208 -0.08 -12.06 8.27
N ALA A 209 -0.44 -11.91 9.53
CA ALA A 209 0.31 -12.45 10.66
C ALA A 209 1.74 -11.91 10.82
N GLN A 210 2.02 -10.68 10.37
CA GLN A 210 3.34 -10.07 10.55
C GLN A 210 3.64 -9.78 12.03
N GLY A 211 2.61 -9.56 12.85
CA GLY A 211 2.73 -9.42 14.31
C GLY A 211 3.05 -10.71 15.06
N GLU A 212 2.95 -11.88 14.39
CA GLU A 212 3.33 -13.19 14.94
C GLU A 212 4.82 -13.46 14.69
N THR A 213 5.66 -12.62 15.27
CA THR A 213 7.11 -12.67 15.02
C THR A 213 7.80 -13.75 15.85
N THR A 214 8.72 -14.49 15.23
CA THR A 214 9.63 -15.34 15.98
C THR A 214 10.71 -14.46 16.67
N GLY A 215 10.66 -14.42 17.99
CA GLY A 215 11.63 -13.67 18.80
C GLY A 215 11.55 -12.15 18.67
N GLY A 216 10.42 -11.59 18.24
CA GLY A 216 10.24 -10.15 18.03
C GLY A 216 10.92 -9.59 16.78
N VAL A 217 11.48 -10.44 15.91
CA VAL A 217 12.21 -10.00 14.71
C VAL A 217 11.21 -9.72 13.59
N ASN A 218 11.22 -8.49 13.06
CA ASN A 218 10.35 -8.12 11.94
C ASN A 218 10.63 -8.99 10.71
N ALA A 219 9.57 -9.37 9.99
CA ALA A 219 9.62 -10.25 8.82
C ALA A 219 10.12 -11.68 9.09
N SER A 220 10.22 -12.10 10.35
CA SER A 220 10.53 -13.49 10.69
C SER A 220 9.37 -14.42 10.40
N ALA A 221 9.64 -15.73 10.36
CA ALA A 221 8.63 -16.74 10.11
C ALA A 221 7.52 -16.76 11.17
N ALA A 222 6.27 -16.74 10.72
CA ALA A 222 5.11 -17.03 11.55
C ALA A 222 4.82 -18.55 11.51
N ARG A 223 5.00 -19.22 12.64
CA ARG A 223 4.83 -20.68 12.76
C ARG A 223 3.47 -21.00 13.35
N ILE A 224 2.45 -20.78 12.58
CA ILE A 224 1.05 -20.92 12.97
C ILE A 224 0.34 -21.93 12.07
N GLY A 225 -0.61 -22.68 12.65
CA GLY A 225 -1.48 -23.55 11.89
C GLY A 225 -2.70 -22.81 11.33
N GLU A 226 -3.40 -23.43 10.40
CA GLU A 226 -4.56 -22.83 9.72
C GLU A 226 -5.66 -22.42 10.70
N ARG A 227 -5.89 -23.18 11.77
CA ARG A 227 -6.89 -22.83 12.78
C ARG A 227 -6.55 -21.51 13.48
N GLU A 228 -5.30 -21.32 13.91
CA GLU A 228 -4.85 -20.09 14.55
C GLU A 228 -4.88 -18.92 13.58
N LEU A 229 -4.51 -19.15 12.31
CA LEU A 229 -4.63 -18.19 11.24
C LEU A 229 -6.05 -17.63 11.15
N TRP A 230 -7.07 -18.50 11.12
CA TRP A 230 -8.47 -18.10 11.03
C TRP A 230 -9.02 -17.48 12.32
N GLU A 231 -8.70 -18.02 13.47
CA GLU A 231 -9.27 -17.57 14.75
C GLU A 231 -8.66 -16.24 15.22
N ILE A 232 -7.41 -15.94 14.85
CA ILE A 232 -6.66 -14.77 15.34
C ILE A 232 -6.35 -13.79 14.21
N HIS A 233 -5.57 -14.21 13.23
CA HIS A 233 -4.90 -13.29 12.29
C HIS A 233 -5.77 -12.82 11.12
N LEU A 234 -6.83 -13.56 10.76
CA LEU A 234 -7.72 -13.19 9.68
C LEU A 234 -8.95 -12.38 10.12
N GLN A 235 -9.18 -12.21 11.43
CA GLN A 235 -10.39 -11.52 11.91
C GLN A 235 -10.45 -10.05 11.46
N ALA A 236 -9.35 -9.31 11.58
CA ALA A 236 -9.28 -7.93 11.13
C ALA A 236 -9.39 -7.83 9.59
N ALA A 237 -8.75 -8.73 8.85
CA ALA A 237 -8.85 -8.76 7.39
C ALA A 237 -10.29 -9.06 6.93
N LYS A 238 -10.97 -10.00 7.57
CA LYS A 238 -12.39 -10.30 7.32
C LYS A 238 -13.26 -9.06 7.55
N ALA A 239 -13.07 -8.37 8.68
CA ALA A 239 -13.80 -7.13 8.99
C ALA A 239 -13.54 -6.02 7.96
N CYS A 240 -12.30 -5.87 7.47
CA CYS A 240 -11.95 -4.94 6.41
C CYS A 240 -12.63 -5.31 5.07
N CYS A 241 -12.63 -6.59 4.69
CA CYS A 241 -13.32 -7.05 3.48
C CYS A 241 -14.83 -6.80 3.55
N GLU A 242 -15.47 -7.10 4.67
CA GLU A 242 -16.89 -6.79 4.93
C GLU A 242 -17.18 -5.28 4.88
N ALA A 243 -16.23 -4.44 5.27
CA ALA A 243 -16.32 -2.98 5.13
C ALA A 243 -16.03 -2.48 3.70
N GLY A 244 -15.72 -3.38 2.77
CA GLY A 244 -15.47 -3.06 1.36
C GLY A 244 -14.10 -2.38 1.14
N VAL A 245 -13.07 -2.81 1.86
CA VAL A 245 -11.70 -2.31 1.70
C VAL A 245 -11.23 -2.44 0.25
N LYS A 246 -10.52 -1.45 -0.28
CA LYS A 246 -10.12 -1.38 -1.69
C LYS A 246 -8.71 -1.88 -1.97
N GLY A 247 -7.88 -2.00 -0.95
CA GLY A 247 -6.53 -2.53 -1.07
C GLY A 247 -6.15 -3.36 0.15
N ILE A 248 -5.29 -4.32 -0.06
CA ILE A 248 -4.64 -5.14 0.97
C ILE A 248 -3.15 -5.19 0.64
N MET A 249 -2.29 -5.00 1.66
CA MET A 249 -0.85 -5.14 1.49
C MET A 249 -0.40 -6.50 2.04
N ALA A 250 0.24 -7.31 1.18
CA ALA A 250 0.81 -8.59 1.59
C ALA A 250 1.96 -8.36 2.58
N ALA A 251 2.08 -9.24 3.57
CA ALA A 251 3.06 -9.11 4.65
C ALA A 251 4.44 -9.66 4.26
N TYR A 252 5.50 -9.15 4.89
CA TYR A 252 6.89 -9.60 4.64
C TYR A 252 7.16 -11.06 5.00
N ASN A 253 6.51 -11.55 6.06
CA ASN A 253 6.82 -12.83 6.68
C ASN A 253 6.39 -14.02 5.82
N GLU A 254 6.92 -15.17 6.16
CA GLU A 254 6.38 -16.46 5.75
C GLU A 254 5.39 -16.99 6.78
N ILE A 255 4.43 -17.76 6.31
CA ILE A 255 3.51 -18.56 7.15
C ILE A 255 3.76 -20.02 6.81
N ASP A 256 4.17 -20.79 7.80
CA ASP A 256 4.46 -22.24 7.66
C ASP A 256 5.37 -22.53 6.43
N GLY A 257 6.45 -21.76 6.30
CA GLY A 257 7.46 -21.93 5.24
C GLY A 257 7.08 -21.37 3.87
N LYS A 258 5.98 -20.58 3.75
CA LYS A 258 5.58 -19.92 2.50
C LYS A 258 5.53 -18.41 2.69
N PHE A 259 6.34 -17.66 1.97
CA PHE A 259 6.28 -16.20 1.96
C PHE A 259 4.88 -15.72 1.54
N CYS A 260 4.31 -14.75 2.25
CA CYS A 260 2.98 -14.24 1.95
C CYS A 260 2.84 -13.77 0.49
N HIS A 261 3.89 -13.13 -0.07
CA HIS A 261 3.93 -12.67 -1.47
C HIS A 261 3.99 -13.80 -2.51
N ALA A 262 4.33 -15.03 -2.09
CA ALA A 262 4.38 -16.21 -2.94
C ALA A 262 3.29 -17.24 -2.60
N ASN A 263 2.41 -16.91 -1.67
CA ASN A 263 1.41 -17.83 -1.15
C ASN A 263 0.05 -17.67 -1.87
N ARG A 264 -0.11 -18.38 -2.98
CA ARG A 264 -1.36 -18.36 -3.75
C ARG A 264 -2.58 -18.78 -2.90
N HIS A 265 -2.41 -19.76 -2.00
CA HIS A 265 -3.50 -20.16 -1.11
C HIS A 265 -3.96 -19.00 -0.23
N LEU A 266 -3.02 -18.22 0.33
CA LEU A 266 -3.34 -17.05 1.13
C LEU A 266 -4.03 -15.94 0.32
N LEU A 267 -3.47 -15.59 -0.86
CA LEU A 267 -3.90 -14.43 -1.64
C LEU A 267 -5.11 -14.72 -2.55
N GLN A 268 -5.28 -15.95 -3.04
CA GLN A 268 -6.40 -16.31 -3.89
C GLN A 268 -7.48 -17.05 -3.11
N ASP A 269 -7.16 -18.24 -2.54
CA ASP A 269 -8.18 -19.09 -1.98
C ASP A 269 -8.79 -18.47 -0.71
N ILE A 270 -7.96 -17.91 0.19
CA ILE A 270 -8.45 -17.26 1.42
C ILE A 270 -8.94 -15.85 1.12
N LEU A 271 -8.05 -14.95 0.64
CA LEU A 271 -8.39 -13.53 0.54
C LEU A 271 -9.49 -13.28 -0.50
N ARG A 272 -9.31 -13.75 -1.74
CA ARG A 272 -10.26 -13.44 -2.80
C ARG A 272 -11.51 -14.29 -2.76
N GLU A 273 -11.37 -15.62 -2.59
CA GLU A 273 -12.51 -16.52 -2.69
C GLU A 273 -13.29 -16.61 -1.38
N GLN A 274 -12.62 -16.84 -0.23
CA GLN A 274 -13.33 -17.04 1.05
C GLN A 274 -13.72 -15.73 1.72
N LEU A 275 -12.83 -14.69 1.71
CA LEU A 275 -13.14 -13.39 2.28
C LEU A 275 -13.84 -12.43 1.28
N GLY A 276 -13.97 -12.83 0.02
CA GLY A 276 -14.68 -12.06 -1.02
C GLY A 276 -14.00 -10.75 -1.41
N PHE A 277 -12.68 -10.64 -1.27
CA PHE A 277 -11.93 -9.42 -1.61
C PHE A 277 -11.81 -9.24 -3.12
N ASP A 278 -12.26 -8.09 -3.63
CA ASP A 278 -12.24 -7.73 -5.05
C ASP A 278 -11.30 -6.55 -5.40
N GLY A 279 -10.57 -6.05 -4.41
CA GLY A 279 -9.66 -4.91 -4.54
C GLY A 279 -8.26 -5.29 -5.03
N VAL A 280 -7.30 -4.39 -4.78
CA VAL A 280 -5.89 -4.49 -5.19
C VAL A 280 -5.04 -5.13 -4.09
N VAL A 281 -4.23 -6.11 -4.44
CA VAL A 281 -3.17 -6.64 -3.56
C VAL A 281 -1.87 -5.92 -3.87
N MET A 282 -1.36 -5.15 -2.91
CA MET A 282 -0.09 -4.42 -3.00
C MET A 282 1.01 -5.20 -2.29
N ALA A 283 2.22 -5.19 -2.83
CA ALA A 283 3.39 -5.70 -2.12
C ALA A 283 3.78 -4.75 -0.98
N ASP A 284 4.40 -5.27 0.07
CA ASP A 284 5.18 -4.45 1.00
C ASP A 284 6.54 -4.10 0.37
N GLY A 285 7.23 -3.10 0.90
CA GLY A 285 8.41 -2.52 0.27
C GLY A 285 9.54 -3.52 0.00
N ILE A 286 9.91 -3.69 -1.26
CA ILE A 286 10.98 -4.60 -1.72
C ILE A 286 10.70 -6.09 -1.37
N ALA A 287 9.48 -6.44 -1.02
CA ALA A 287 9.17 -7.79 -0.54
C ALA A 287 9.11 -8.84 -1.66
N ILE A 288 8.84 -8.44 -2.89
CA ILE A 288 8.91 -9.34 -4.04
C ILE A 288 10.36 -9.72 -4.33
N ASP A 289 11.29 -8.77 -4.27
CA ASP A 289 12.72 -9.03 -4.48
C ASP A 289 13.33 -9.89 -3.36
N GLN A 290 12.77 -9.86 -2.14
CA GLN A 290 13.18 -10.76 -1.06
C GLN A 290 12.91 -12.25 -1.38
N LEU A 291 12.00 -12.55 -2.31
CA LEU A 291 11.77 -13.92 -2.79
C LEU A 291 12.98 -14.49 -3.53
N ASP A 292 13.97 -13.67 -3.90
CA ASP A 292 15.21 -14.12 -4.55
C ASP A 292 15.97 -15.15 -3.72
N ILE A 293 15.79 -15.12 -2.41
CA ILE A 293 16.36 -16.14 -1.50
C ILE A 293 15.91 -17.57 -1.87
N MET A 294 14.70 -17.71 -2.44
CA MET A 294 14.15 -19.00 -2.82
C MET A 294 14.15 -19.25 -4.32
N THR A 295 14.08 -18.21 -5.15
CA THR A 295 13.97 -18.33 -6.61
C THR A 295 15.32 -18.21 -7.32
N GLY A 296 16.27 -17.53 -6.69
CA GLY A 296 17.62 -17.28 -7.22
C GLY A 296 17.74 -16.06 -8.12
N ASP A 297 16.61 -15.45 -8.56
CA ASP A 297 16.61 -14.23 -9.36
C ASP A 297 15.26 -13.50 -9.30
N ASN A 298 15.30 -12.18 -9.50
CA ASN A 298 14.12 -11.32 -9.38
C ASN A 298 13.08 -11.45 -10.52
N ILE A 299 13.44 -12.01 -11.67
CA ILE A 299 12.48 -12.28 -12.75
C ILE A 299 11.53 -13.41 -12.31
N ARG A 300 12.10 -14.48 -11.75
CA ARG A 300 11.32 -15.59 -11.20
C ARG A 300 10.51 -15.16 -9.98
N SER A 301 11.10 -14.33 -9.11
CA SER A 301 10.40 -13.75 -7.95
C SER A 301 9.17 -12.95 -8.39
N ALA A 302 9.32 -12.07 -9.38
CA ALA A 302 8.22 -11.30 -9.94
C ALA A 302 7.12 -12.18 -10.54
N ALA A 303 7.50 -13.18 -11.35
CA ALA A 303 6.55 -14.13 -11.93
C ALA A 303 5.80 -14.93 -10.85
N LEU A 304 6.50 -15.33 -9.78
CA LEU A 304 5.90 -16.06 -8.66
C LEU A 304 4.90 -15.20 -7.89
N ALA A 305 5.27 -13.97 -7.54
CA ALA A 305 4.40 -13.04 -6.82
C ALA A 305 3.15 -12.68 -7.65
N LEU A 306 3.31 -12.38 -8.94
CA LEU A 306 2.19 -12.08 -9.82
C LEU A 306 1.23 -13.28 -9.95
N LYS A 307 1.75 -14.51 -10.12
CA LYS A 307 0.95 -15.73 -10.15
C LYS A 307 0.28 -16.06 -8.81
N ALA A 308 0.89 -15.65 -7.70
CA ALA A 308 0.29 -15.80 -6.38
C ALA A 308 -0.86 -14.81 -6.15
N GLY A 309 -0.87 -13.66 -6.85
CA GLY A 309 -1.96 -12.69 -6.79
C GLY A 309 -1.59 -11.31 -6.29
N VAL A 310 -0.30 -10.96 -6.28
CA VAL A 310 0.15 -9.59 -6.02
C VAL A 310 -0.05 -8.75 -7.27
N ASP A 311 -0.82 -7.67 -7.17
CA ASP A 311 -1.19 -6.82 -8.32
C ASP A 311 -0.19 -5.67 -8.54
N ILE A 312 0.25 -5.00 -7.47
CA ILE A 312 1.11 -3.81 -7.53
C ILE A 312 2.35 -4.02 -6.66
N SER A 313 3.54 -3.74 -7.21
CA SER A 313 4.80 -3.74 -6.46
C SER A 313 4.95 -2.50 -5.57
N LEU A 314 5.93 -2.55 -4.67
CA LEU A 314 6.39 -1.38 -3.92
C LEU A 314 7.93 -1.42 -3.86
N TRP A 315 8.57 -0.62 -4.73
CA TRP A 315 10.03 -0.46 -4.89
C TRP A 315 10.81 -1.69 -5.39
N ASP A 316 10.10 -2.73 -5.82
CA ASP A 316 10.72 -3.95 -6.32
C ASP A 316 11.30 -3.77 -7.72
N GLU A 317 12.53 -4.23 -7.94
CA GLU A 317 13.14 -4.32 -9.26
C GLU A 317 12.50 -5.45 -10.11
N GLY A 318 12.09 -6.52 -9.47
CA GLY A 318 11.50 -7.68 -10.15
C GLY A 318 10.31 -7.32 -11.04
N TYR A 319 9.39 -6.50 -10.56
CA TYR A 319 8.21 -6.11 -11.36
C TYR A 319 8.58 -5.25 -12.58
N THR A 320 9.72 -4.58 -12.58
CA THR A 320 10.22 -3.88 -13.77
C THR A 320 10.63 -4.85 -14.89
N LYS A 321 10.79 -6.15 -14.57
CA LYS A 321 11.23 -7.21 -15.48
C LYS A 321 10.13 -8.19 -15.88
N LEU A 322 8.87 -7.86 -15.63
CA LEU A 322 7.74 -8.74 -15.98
C LEU A 322 7.64 -9.05 -17.47
N GLU A 323 8.09 -8.16 -18.37
CA GLU A 323 8.19 -8.49 -19.81
C GLU A 323 9.22 -9.58 -20.11
N GLU A 324 10.29 -9.64 -19.33
CA GLU A 324 11.30 -10.71 -19.46
C GLU A 324 10.74 -12.02 -18.93
N ALA A 325 9.97 -11.96 -17.83
CA ALA A 325 9.29 -13.12 -17.28
C ALA A 325 8.26 -13.75 -18.22
N LEU A 326 7.63 -12.95 -19.10
CA LEU A 326 6.69 -13.46 -20.11
C LEU A 326 7.38 -14.26 -21.23
N LYS A 327 8.69 -14.13 -21.39
CA LYS A 327 9.48 -14.81 -22.42
C LYS A 327 10.07 -16.13 -21.95
N GLN A 328 10.04 -16.41 -20.65
CA GLN A 328 10.48 -17.65 -20.03
C GLN A 328 9.32 -18.63 -19.85
#